data_56c9295a078a5316a1c02710af2d26ca
#
_entry.id   56c9295a078a5316a1c02710af2d26ca
#
_cell.length_a   1.000
_cell.length_b   1.000
_cell.length_c   1.000
_cell.angle_alpha   90.00
_cell.angle_beta   90.00
_cell.angle_gamma   90.00
#
_symmetry.space_group_name_H-M   'P 1'
#
loop_
_entity.id
_entity.type
_entity.pdbx_description
1 polymer ?
#
loop_
_entity_poly.entity_id
_entity_poly.type
_entity_poly.pdbx_seq_one_letter_code
_entity_poly.pdbx_strand_id
1 'polypeptide(L)'
;MNSKCIYYVEGPCEQQLIAALKESPAKLVPGKVKVFNVVQNLIPKSQMLSIQTGTIVILVFDTDVPVTANLQKNLELLRRYCGKLRIVFLPQVLNLEDELTRCTDVKSVTELTKSNSIRNFKTDFCKLKVKDCRAMLERHGLDVTKLWTTTVPLSLI
;
A
#
# COMPACT_ATOMS: atom_id res chain seq x y z
N MET A 1 -7.14 14.37 19.23
CA MET A 1 -6.86 14.82 17.84
C MET A 1 -6.64 13.59 16.96
N ASN A 2 -7.40 13.49 15.89
CA ASN A 2 -7.14 12.43 14.92
C ASN A 2 -5.84 12.77 14.17
N SER A 3 -4.81 11.94 14.35
CA SER A 3 -3.57 12.07 13.58
C SER A 3 -3.89 11.95 12.09
N LYS A 4 -3.42 12.92 11.29
CA LYS A 4 -3.55 12.82 9.84
C LYS A 4 -2.66 11.68 9.33
N CYS A 5 -3.16 10.94 8.36
CA CYS A 5 -2.46 9.83 7.76
C CYS A 5 -2.39 9.99 6.24
N ILE A 6 -1.25 9.67 5.67
CA ILE A 6 -1.03 9.65 4.22
C ILE A 6 -0.41 8.30 3.84
N TYR A 7 -1.05 7.62 2.91
CA TYR A 7 -0.52 6.40 2.29
C TYR A 7 0.15 6.74 0.96
N TYR A 8 1.37 6.31 0.78
CA TYR A 8 2.03 6.26 -0.52
C TYR A 8 2.02 4.82 -1.02
N VAL A 9 1.42 4.58 -2.16
CA VAL A 9 1.25 3.26 -2.76
C VAL A 9 1.82 3.24 -4.17
N GLU A 10 2.29 2.08 -4.63
CA GLU A 10 2.96 1.97 -5.92
C GLU A 10 2.03 2.14 -7.11
N GLY A 11 0.79 1.69 -7.00
CA GLY A 11 -0.14 1.74 -8.12
C GLY A 11 -1.62 1.76 -7.73
N PRO A 12 -2.51 1.80 -8.75
CA PRO A 12 -3.95 1.85 -8.54
C PRO A 12 -4.53 0.62 -7.83
N CYS A 13 -3.91 -0.55 -7.97
CA CYS A 13 -4.39 -1.77 -7.33
C CYS A 13 -4.20 -1.73 -5.81
N GLU A 14 -3.07 -1.22 -5.34
CA GLU A 14 -2.83 -0.97 -3.92
C GLU A 14 -3.80 0.08 -3.37
N GLN A 15 -4.05 1.13 -4.14
CA GLN A 15 -5.05 2.15 -3.78
C GLN A 15 -6.44 1.53 -3.61
N GLN A 16 -6.84 0.64 -4.51
CA GLN A 16 -8.12 -0.07 -4.46
C GLN A 16 -8.21 -0.97 -3.22
N LEU A 17 -7.16 -1.74 -2.93
CA LEU A 17 -7.11 -2.59 -1.74
C LEU A 17 -7.26 -1.75 -0.46
N ILE A 18 -6.51 -0.68 -0.35
CA ILE A 18 -6.58 0.20 0.84
C ILE A 18 -7.97 0.82 0.97
N ALA A 19 -8.57 1.28 -0.10
CA ALA A 19 -9.93 1.81 -0.09
C ALA A 19 -10.94 0.76 0.40
N ALA A 20 -10.85 -0.48 -0.09
CA ALA A 20 -11.70 -1.58 0.35
C ALA A 20 -11.52 -1.90 1.84
N LEU A 21 -10.29 -1.88 2.35
CA LEU A 21 -9.99 -2.18 3.76
C LEU A 21 -10.37 -1.05 4.71
N LYS A 22 -10.36 0.20 4.28
CA LYS A 22 -10.77 1.35 5.10
C LYS A 22 -12.25 1.32 5.47
N GLU A 23 -13.09 0.77 4.62
CA GLU A 23 -14.52 0.65 4.89
C GLU A 23 -14.84 -0.40 5.95
N SER A 24 -13.87 -1.23 6.31
CA SER A 24 -14.02 -2.21 7.37
C SER A 24 -13.50 -1.62 8.69
N PRO A 25 -14.37 -1.46 9.73
CA PRO A 25 -14.07 -0.58 10.88
C PRO A 25 -12.88 -0.95 11.75
N ALA A 26 -12.21 -2.05 11.51
CA ALA A 26 -11.17 -2.52 12.42
C ALA A 26 -9.75 -2.60 11.80
N LYS A 27 -9.55 -2.14 10.54
CA LYS A 27 -8.42 -2.72 9.80
C LYS A 27 -7.38 -1.73 9.29
N LEU A 28 -7.74 -0.53 8.91
CA LEU A 28 -6.77 0.50 8.50
C LEU A 28 -7.12 1.87 9.06
N VAL A 29 -6.09 2.61 9.43
CA VAL A 29 -6.26 4.01 9.85
C VAL A 29 -6.77 4.83 8.66
N PRO A 30 -7.83 5.63 8.82
CA PRO A 30 -8.30 6.52 7.77
C PRO A 30 -7.23 7.52 7.37
N GLY A 31 -7.10 7.77 6.07
CA GLY A 31 -6.11 8.72 5.56
C GLY A 31 -6.20 8.90 4.06
N LYS A 32 -5.45 9.86 3.54
CA LYS A 32 -5.35 10.13 2.11
C LYS A 32 -4.44 9.09 1.47
N VAL A 33 -4.84 8.55 0.32
CA VAL A 33 -4.00 7.64 -0.48
C VAL A 33 -3.45 8.41 -1.67
N LYS A 34 -2.14 8.34 -1.85
CA LYS A 34 -1.43 8.87 -3.01
C LYS A 34 -0.80 7.74 -3.80
N VAL A 35 -1.17 7.62 -5.07
CA VAL A 35 -0.51 6.70 -5.99
C VAL A 35 0.81 7.35 -6.42
N PHE A 36 1.89 6.89 -5.84
CA PHE A 36 3.23 7.38 -6.11
C PHE A 36 4.26 6.32 -5.71
N ASN A 37 5.02 5.83 -6.67
CA ASN A 37 6.02 4.79 -6.42
C ASN A 37 7.29 5.41 -5.82
N VAL A 38 7.40 5.33 -4.50
CA VAL A 38 8.55 5.87 -3.73
C VAL A 38 9.84 5.08 -3.92
N VAL A 39 9.75 3.88 -4.49
CA VAL A 39 10.91 3.03 -4.81
C VAL A 39 11.58 3.52 -6.11
N GLN A 40 10.77 3.96 -7.08
CA GLN A 40 11.27 4.39 -8.39
C GLN A 40 11.50 5.90 -8.50
N ASN A 41 10.76 6.70 -7.73
CA ASN A 41 10.73 8.15 -7.89
C ASN A 41 10.95 8.90 -6.57
N LEU A 42 11.53 10.08 -6.66
CA LEU A 42 11.66 10.99 -5.51
C LEU A 42 10.36 11.79 -5.32
N ILE A 43 9.87 11.84 -4.10
CA ILE A 43 8.73 12.69 -3.75
C ILE A 43 9.12 14.15 -3.97
N PRO A 44 8.32 14.93 -4.72
CA PRO A 44 8.63 16.34 -4.92
C PRO A 44 8.69 17.13 -3.61
N LYS A 45 9.67 18.01 -3.48
CA LYS A 45 9.85 18.83 -2.27
C LYS A 45 8.59 19.60 -1.89
N SER A 46 7.86 20.13 -2.86
CA SER A 46 6.59 20.84 -2.63
C SER A 46 5.54 19.95 -1.94
N GLN A 47 5.47 18.66 -2.30
CA GLN A 47 4.58 17.72 -1.64
C GLN A 47 5.03 17.44 -0.20
N MET A 48 6.33 17.27 0.03
CA MET A 48 6.87 17.06 1.38
C MET A 48 6.58 18.25 2.29
N LEU A 49 6.76 19.46 1.81
CA LEU A 49 6.50 20.69 2.56
C LEU A 49 5.01 20.88 2.89
N SER A 50 4.11 20.25 2.14
CA SER A 50 2.67 20.29 2.41
C SER A 50 2.24 19.30 3.51
N ILE A 51 3.10 18.39 3.94
CA ILE A 51 2.81 17.41 4.99
C ILE A 51 2.84 18.13 6.34
N GLN A 52 1.73 18.07 7.04
CA GLN A 52 1.60 18.73 8.34
C GLN A 52 2.35 17.97 9.44
N THR A 53 2.86 18.70 10.40
CA THR A 53 3.50 18.12 11.59
C THR A 53 2.56 17.14 12.30
N GLY A 54 3.10 16.00 12.75
CA GLY A 54 2.31 14.95 13.42
C GLY A 54 1.59 14.01 12.46
N THR A 55 1.76 14.17 11.15
CA THR A 55 1.21 13.23 10.15
C THR A 55 1.89 11.86 10.27
N ILE A 56 1.09 10.80 10.10
CA ILE A 56 1.60 9.44 9.91
C ILE A 56 1.75 9.21 8.41
N VAL A 57 2.96 8.95 7.97
CA VAL A 57 3.26 8.60 6.57
C VAL A 57 3.42 7.10 6.48
N ILE A 58 2.58 6.45 5.69
CA ILE A 58 2.58 4.99 5.49
C ILE A 58 3.08 4.71 4.09
N LEU A 59 4.15 3.93 3.99
CA LEU A 59 4.75 3.53 2.72
C LEU A 59 4.42 2.07 2.44
N VAL A 60 3.63 1.84 1.39
CA VAL A 60 3.29 0.50 0.89
C VAL A 60 4.13 0.24 -0.36
N PHE A 61 4.98 -0.77 -0.33
CA PHE A 61 5.92 -1.03 -1.41
C PHE A 61 6.22 -2.51 -1.58
N ASP A 62 6.58 -2.88 -2.82
CA ASP A 62 6.97 -4.24 -3.18
C ASP A 62 8.36 -4.58 -2.63
N THR A 63 8.59 -5.85 -2.35
CA THR A 63 9.88 -6.38 -1.88
C THR A 63 10.52 -7.35 -2.87
N ASP A 64 9.96 -7.50 -4.06
CA ASP A 64 10.53 -8.30 -5.16
C ASP A 64 11.72 -7.61 -5.85
N VAL A 65 11.99 -6.37 -5.50
CA VAL A 65 13.19 -5.63 -5.90
C VAL A 65 13.97 -5.17 -4.67
N PRO A 66 15.31 -4.99 -4.76
CA PRO A 66 16.11 -4.46 -3.67
C PRO A 66 15.68 -3.05 -3.28
N VAL A 67 15.99 -2.65 -2.03
CA VAL A 67 15.80 -1.27 -1.59
C VAL A 67 16.62 -0.34 -2.48
N THR A 68 15.95 0.62 -3.10
CA THR A 68 16.57 1.56 -4.02
C THR A 68 17.15 2.79 -3.30
N ALA A 69 18.08 3.45 -3.96
CA ALA A 69 18.59 4.75 -3.51
C ALA A 69 17.46 5.80 -3.40
N ASN A 70 16.46 5.73 -4.29
CA ASN A 70 15.29 6.63 -4.25
C ASN A 70 14.48 6.45 -2.97
N LEU A 71 14.19 5.21 -2.57
CA LEU A 71 13.45 4.95 -1.33
C LEU A 71 14.22 5.49 -0.11
N GLN A 72 15.52 5.21 -0.02
CA GLN A 72 16.35 5.74 1.07
C GLN A 72 16.37 7.26 1.07
N LYS A 73 16.52 7.89 -0.10
CA LYS A 73 16.51 9.34 -0.23
C LYS A 73 15.17 9.96 0.16
N ASN A 74 14.07 9.34 -0.23
CA ASN A 74 12.73 9.78 0.19
C ASN A 74 12.60 9.79 1.73
N LEU A 75 13.10 8.76 2.40
CA LEU A 75 13.09 8.70 3.87
C LEU A 75 13.90 9.82 4.50
N GLU A 76 15.10 10.06 4.00
CA GLU A 76 15.95 11.17 4.49
C GLU A 76 15.26 12.51 4.32
N LEU A 77 14.66 12.75 3.15
CA LEU A 77 13.99 14.00 2.83
C LEU A 77 12.71 14.19 3.64
N LEU A 78 11.91 13.14 3.82
CA LEU A 78 10.72 13.18 4.68
C LEU A 78 11.11 13.56 6.13
N ARG A 79 12.12 12.91 6.68
CA ARG A 79 12.62 13.21 8.03
C ARG A 79 13.16 14.64 8.14
N ARG A 80 13.79 15.13 7.08
CA ARG A 80 14.39 16.48 7.04
C ARG A 80 13.35 17.59 6.91
N TYR A 81 12.35 17.42 6.04
CA TYR A 81 11.41 18.49 5.69
C TYR A 81 10.08 18.45 6.45
N CYS A 82 9.69 17.32 6.97
CA CYS A 82 8.36 17.16 7.57
C CYS A 82 8.35 17.26 9.10
N GLY A 83 9.47 17.56 9.72
CA GLY A 83 9.58 17.74 11.18
C GLY A 83 9.22 16.47 11.95
N LYS A 84 8.35 16.59 12.95
CA LYS A 84 7.88 15.45 13.75
C LYS A 84 6.82 14.67 12.98
N LEU A 85 7.25 13.68 12.20
CA LEU A 85 6.36 12.73 11.56
C LEU A 85 6.68 11.30 12.00
N ARG A 86 5.71 10.42 11.85
CA ARG A 86 5.88 8.99 12.07
C ARG A 86 5.83 8.29 10.71
N ILE A 87 6.85 7.50 10.40
CA ILE A 87 6.89 6.68 9.19
C ILE A 87 6.54 5.25 9.57
N VAL A 88 5.57 4.66 8.85
CA VAL A 88 5.17 3.26 8.99
C VAL A 88 5.45 2.57 7.66
N PHE A 89 6.12 1.44 7.71
CA PHE A 89 6.42 0.62 6.53
C PHE A 89 5.41 -0.52 6.44
N LEU A 90 4.80 -0.68 5.26
CA LEU A 90 3.98 -1.83 4.90
C LEU A 90 4.61 -2.52 3.69
N PRO A 91 5.70 -3.27 3.89
CA PRO A 91 6.33 -4.01 2.80
C PRO A 91 5.44 -5.18 2.40
N GLN A 92 5.18 -5.30 1.10
CA GLN A 92 4.44 -6.43 0.55
C GLN A 92 5.36 -7.66 0.46
N VAL A 93 4.84 -8.84 0.72
CA VAL A 93 5.56 -10.08 0.43
C VAL A 93 5.62 -10.20 -1.08
N LEU A 94 6.78 -9.92 -1.65
CA LEU A 94 7.08 -9.76 -3.07
C LEU A 94 6.31 -8.58 -3.68
N ASN A 95 5.04 -8.74 -3.98
CA ASN A 95 4.17 -7.73 -4.60
C ASN A 95 2.70 -7.92 -4.17
N LEU A 96 1.79 -7.09 -4.68
CA LEU A 96 0.38 -7.14 -4.31
C LEU A 96 -0.28 -8.47 -4.71
N GLU A 97 0.03 -9.00 -5.89
CA GLU A 97 -0.54 -10.25 -6.39
C GLU A 97 -0.21 -11.42 -5.47
N ASP A 98 1.03 -11.49 -5.02
CA ASP A 98 1.47 -12.52 -4.06
C ASP A 98 0.86 -12.32 -2.67
N GLU A 99 0.71 -11.07 -2.22
CA GLU A 99 -0.01 -10.75 -0.99
C GLU A 99 -1.45 -11.27 -1.03
N LEU A 100 -2.19 -10.97 -2.08
CA LEU A 100 -3.59 -11.37 -2.23
C LEU A 100 -3.74 -12.88 -2.36
N THR A 101 -2.86 -13.53 -3.12
CA THR A 101 -2.87 -14.99 -3.25
C THR A 101 -2.60 -15.67 -1.91
N ARG A 102 -1.64 -15.17 -1.16
CA ARG A 102 -1.27 -15.71 0.16
C ARG A 102 -2.33 -15.49 1.23
N CYS A 103 -3.06 -14.40 1.15
CA CYS A 103 -4.02 -13.97 2.18
C CYS A 103 -5.48 -14.36 1.89
N THR A 104 -5.75 -14.99 0.76
CA THR A 104 -7.08 -15.48 0.35
C THR A 104 -7.04 -16.99 0.07
N ASP A 105 -8.19 -17.55 -0.32
CA ASP A 105 -8.33 -18.97 -0.64
C ASP A 105 -7.94 -19.33 -2.09
N VAL A 106 -7.55 -18.34 -2.90
CA VAL A 106 -7.25 -18.57 -4.32
C VAL A 106 -5.83 -19.12 -4.53
N LYS A 107 -5.66 -19.88 -5.60
CA LYS A 107 -4.34 -20.38 -6.05
C LYS A 107 -3.63 -19.37 -6.96
N SER A 108 -4.39 -18.53 -7.63
CA SER A 108 -3.91 -17.44 -8.46
C SER A 108 -4.80 -16.21 -8.25
N VAL A 109 -4.20 -15.04 -8.24
CA VAL A 109 -4.92 -13.77 -8.07
C VAL A 109 -5.97 -13.53 -9.17
N THR A 110 -5.77 -14.12 -10.35
CA THR A 110 -6.74 -14.04 -11.46
C THR A 110 -8.09 -14.66 -11.13
N GLU A 111 -8.15 -15.59 -10.19
CA GLU A 111 -9.41 -16.19 -9.75
C GLU A 111 -10.32 -15.20 -9.02
N LEU A 112 -9.76 -14.19 -8.36
CA LEU A 112 -10.54 -13.16 -7.66
C LEU A 112 -11.49 -12.41 -8.59
N THR A 113 -11.02 -12.06 -9.78
CA THR A 113 -11.77 -11.29 -10.77
C THR A 113 -12.21 -12.13 -11.98
N LYS A 114 -11.89 -13.43 -11.98
CA LYS A 114 -12.12 -14.33 -13.13
C LYS A 114 -11.45 -13.80 -14.41
N SER A 115 -10.25 -13.26 -14.26
CA SER A 115 -9.46 -12.69 -15.35
C SER A 115 -8.62 -13.76 -16.03
N ASN A 116 -8.27 -13.54 -17.31
CA ASN A 116 -7.49 -14.48 -18.12
C ASN A 116 -5.97 -14.36 -17.89
N SER A 117 -5.52 -13.25 -17.31
CA SER A 117 -4.10 -12.97 -17.05
C SER A 117 -3.94 -12.04 -15.86
N ILE A 118 -2.72 -11.96 -15.31
CA ILE A 118 -2.38 -11.00 -14.26
C ILE A 118 -2.58 -9.55 -14.74
N ARG A 119 -2.25 -9.27 -15.99
CA ARG A 119 -2.48 -7.95 -16.59
C ARG A 119 -3.97 -7.59 -16.58
N ASN A 120 -4.83 -8.53 -17.00
CA ASN A 120 -6.27 -8.32 -17.00
C ASN A 120 -6.81 -8.23 -15.56
N PHE A 121 -6.28 -9.02 -14.63
CA PHE A 121 -6.62 -8.90 -13.21
C PHE A 121 -6.40 -7.46 -12.71
N LYS A 122 -5.24 -6.87 -12.97
CA LYS A 122 -4.95 -5.50 -12.54
C LYS A 122 -5.99 -4.50 -13.04
N THR A 123 -6.36 -4.63 -14.31
CA THR A 123 -7.39 -3.77 -14.92
C THR A 123 -8.76 -4.02 -14.29
N ASP A 124 -9.17 -5.27 -14.17
CA ASP A 124 -10.49 -5.66 -13.66
C ASP A 124 -10.64 -5.31 -12.18
N PHE A 125 -9.61 -5.58 -11.38
CA PHE A 125 -9.58 -5.25 -9.95
C PHE A 125 -9.76 -3.74 -9.70
N CYS A 126 -9.06 -2.90 -10.47
CA CYS A 126 -9.15 -1.45 -10.33
C CYS A 126 -10.50 -0.87 -10.81
N LYS A 127 -11.25 -1.58 -11.64
CA LYS A 127 -12.57 -1.16 -12.11
C LYS A 127 -13.71 -1.47 -11.14
N LEU A 128 -13.49 -2.35 -10.17
CA LEU A 128 -14.51 -2.68 -9.18
C LEU A 128 -14.87 -1.45 -8.35
N LYS A 129 -16.14 -1.33 -8.00
CA LYS A 129 -16.54 -0.40 -6.94
C LYS A 129 -15.91 -0.86 -5.63
N VAL A 130 -15.55 0.07 -4.76
CA VAL A 130 -14.87 -0.24 -3.49
C VAL A 130 -15.65 -1.28 -2.66
N LYS A 131 -16.97 -1.14 -2.57
CA LYS A 131 -17.80 -2.08 -1.84
C LYS A 131 -17.80 -3.48 -2.47
N ASP A 132 -17.77 -3.58 -3.79
CA ASP A 132 -17.74 -4.85 -4.52
C ASP A 132 -16.37 -5.53 -4.37
N CYS A 133 -15.30 -4.75 -4.42
CA CYS A 133 -13.94 -5.22 -4.11
C CYS A 133 -13.88 -5.81 -2.69
N ARG A 134 -14.38 -5.10 -1.70
CA ARG A 134 -14.42 -5.59 -0.33
C ARG A 134 -15.22 -6.88 -0.20
N ALA A 135 -16.42 -6.93 -0.79
CA ALA A 135 -17.27 -8.13 -0.75
C ALA A 135 -16.59 -9.34 -1.42
N MET A 136 -15.90 -9.11 -2.53
CA MET A 136 -15.13 -10.16 -3.22
C MET A 136 -14.00 -10.69 -2.33
N LEU A 137 -13.21 -9.81 -1.72
CA LEU A 137 -12.11 -10.19 -0.83
C LEU A 137 -12.62 -10.95 0.40
N GLU A 138 -13.70 -10.50 1.01
CA GLU A 138 -14.36 -11.18 2.14
C GLU A 138 -14.86 -12.57 1.74
N ARG A 139 -15.49 -12.70 0.58
CA ARG A 139 -15.98 -13.98 0.04
C ARG A 139 -14.86 -14.98 -0.19
N HIS A 140 -13.67 -14.51 -0.56
CA HIS A 140 -12.47 -15.33 -0.72
C HIS A 140 -11.64 -15.48 0.56
N GLY A 141 -12.20 -15.11 1.71
CA GLY A 141 -11.60 -15.33 3.01
C GLY A 141 -10.36 -14.51 3.30
N LEU A 142 -10.26 -13.26 2.77
CA LEU A 142 -9.13 -12.41 3.02
C LEU A 142 -8.80 -12.32 4.52
N ASP A 143 -7.63 -12.79 4.88
CA ASP A 143 -7.08 -12.66 6.22
C ASP A 143 -6.16 -11.44 6.30
N VAL A 144 -6.70 -10.35 6.80
CA VAL A 144 -5.97 -9.07 6.89
C VAL A 144 -4.80 -9.12 7.88
N THR A 145 -4.79 -10.07 8.81
CA THR A 145 -3.69 -10.24 9.76
C THR A 145 -2.43 -10.75 9.08
N LYS A 146 -2.56 -11.34 7.90
CA LYS A 146 -1.46 -11.85 7.09
C LYS A 146 -0.91 -10.83 6.09
N LEU A 147 -1.63 -9.72 5.85
CA LEU A 147 -1.14 -8.66 4.96
C LEU A 147 0.07 -7.96 5.57
N TRP A 148 1.05 -7.66 4.72
CA TRP A 148 2.23 -6.88 5.07
C TRP A 148 3.01 -7.43 6.28
N THR A 149 3.14 -8.74 6.34
CA THR A 149 3.82 -9.44 7.46
C THR A 149 5.29 -9.74 7.18
N THR A 150 5.83 -9.37 6.02
CA THR A 150 7.25 -9.54 5.73
C THR A 150 8.10 -8.55 6.55
N THR A 151 9.36 -8.92 6.78
CA THR A 151 10.29 -8.10 7.54
C THR A 151 10.63 -6.81 6.81
N VAL A 152 10.59 -5.69 7.52
CA VAL A 152 11.08 -4.40 6.99
C VAL A 152 12.59 -4.52 6.75
N PRO A 153 13.09 -4.15 5.54
CA PRO A 153 14.52 -4.17 5.28
C PRO A 153 15.33 -3.35 6.29
N LEU A 154 16.38 -3.93 6.85
CA LEU A 154 17.21 -3.28 7.89
C LEU A 154 17.78 -1.93 7.45
N SER A 155 18.05 -1.76 6.15
CA SER A 155 18.55 -0.50 5.59
C SER A 155 17.56 0.66 5.69
N LEU A 156 16.29 0.40 6.04
CA LEU A 156 15.24 1.42 6.18
C LEU A 156 14.98 1.83 7.64
N ILE A 157 15.56 1.12 8.59
CA ILE A 157 15.34 1.35 10.01
C ILE A 157 16.35 2.33 10.58
#